data_4b8f5f8b95603215bda73fb3b5402e76
#
_entry.id   4b8f5f8b95603215bda73fb3b5402e76
#
_cell.length_a   1.000
_cell.length_b   1.000
_cell.length_c   1.000
_cell.angle_alpha   90.00
_cell.angle_beta   90.00
_cell.angle_gamma   90.00
#
_symmetry.space_group_name_H-M   'P 1'
#
loop_
_entity.id
_entity.type
_entity.pdbx_description
1 polymer ?
#
loop_
_entity_poly.entity_id
_entity_poly.type
_entity_poly.pdbx_seq_one_letter_code
_entity_poly.pdbx_strand_id
1 'polypeptide(L)'
;MNIASPQWRGKGADLGVLLTNLGTPTAPTPRAVRHFLREFLSDPRVVELPRWVWLPVLHGIVLRLRPRYAARAYARIWGEEGSPLLTHSEHQAARLTERLAGDGVKVVLGMRYGQPSIRSALEALRAAGVGRLLVLPLFPQYSAVTTASVFDAVARTLGSWRRLPEVRMPMGYHDDPGYITAVTHAIRMAFEAHGVPDRLLFSFHGLPRDAVERGDPYGDQCQATARLVADSMGLQPDRWQVAFQSRVGPWAWLAPYTLETLTAWARAGVRSVQVVCPGFAADCLETLEEIDIRDREAFLAAGGEDFQYIPALNDSPQHIEILWQLVARHGRGWLDAAPGSPGEPGVYGLGQGDQQDHEQDHEAER
;
A
#
# COMPACT_ATOMS: atom_id res chain seq x y z
N MET A 1 0.42 13.13 50.14
CA MET A 1 -0.30 12.41 49.08
C MET A 1 0.72 11.76 48.16
N ASN A 2 1.00 10.49 48.40
CA ASN A 2 1.95 9.73 47.60
C ASN A 2 1.25 9.30 46.28
N ILE A 3 1.52 9.99 45.19
CA ILE A 3 1.08 9.57 43.86
C ILE A 3 2.06 8.49 43.43
N ALA A 4 1.70 7.22 43.72
CA ALA A 4 2.44 6.09 43.17
C ALA A 4 2.37 6.17 41.65
N SER A 5 3.50 6.42 41.00
CA SER A 5 3.65 6.30 39.56
C SER A 5 3.26 4.88 39.15
N PRO A 6 2.38 4.68 38.18
CA PRO A 6 2.06 3.35 37.72
C PRO A 6 3.36 2.70 37.23
N GLN A 7 3.76 1.62 37.87
CA GLN A 7 4.91 0.81 37.41
C GLN A 7 4.57 0.21 36.06
N TRP A 8 5.08 0.82 35.03
CA TRP A 8 5.01 0.33 33.65
C TRP A 8 6.05 -0.79 33.49
N ARG A 9 5.74 -1.97 33.97
CA ARG A 9 6.44 -3.23 33.64
C ARG A 9 5.47 -4.06 32.79
N GLY A 10 5.27 -3.62 31.53
CA GLY A 10 4.55 -4.43 30.57
C GLY A 10 5.43 -5.60 30.12
N LYS A 11 5.05 -6.81 30.44
CA LYS A 11 5.44 -8.04 29.72
C LYS A 11 4.65 -8.07 28.39
N GLY A 12 4.69 -6.99 27.62
CA GLY A 12 3.99 -6.86 26.33
C GLY A 12 5.00 -6.69 25.19
N ALA A 13 4.55 -6.91 23.98
CA ALA A 13 5.33 -6.59 22.78
C ALA A 13 5.71 -5.10 22.81
N ASP A 14 7.01 -4.77 22.74
CA ASP A 14 7.47 -3.38 22.73
C ASP A 14 7.21 -2.73 21.36
N LEU A 15 7.25 -3.52 20.29
CA LEU A 15 7.00 -3.10 18.92
C LEU A 15 5.66 -3.65 18.39
N GLY A 16 4.82 -2.75 17.89
CA GLY A 16 3.63 -3.08 17.13
C GLY A 16 3.84 -2.78 15.64
N VAL A 17 3.44 -3.72 14.80
CA VAL A 17 3.39 -3.54 13.36
C VAL A 17 1.92 -3.48 12.95
N LEU A 18 1.51 -2.36 12.37
CA LEU A 18 0.20 -2.19 11.77
C LEU A 18 0.34 -2.36 10.25
N LEU A 19 -0.06 -3.51 9.72
CA LEU A 19 -0.26 -3.67 8.28
C LEU A 19 -1.54 -2.96 7.88
N THR A 20 -1.51 -2.20 6.77
CA THR A 20 -2.72 -1.52 6.29
C THR A 20 -2.96 -1.76 4.82
N ASN A 21 -4.23 -2.01 4.48
CA ASN A 21 -4.68 -2.09 3.09
C ASN A 21 -5.94 -1.23 2.89
N LEU A 22 -6.41 -1.12 1.64
CA LEU A 22 -7.52 -0.24 1.28
C LEU A 22 -8.81 -0.60 2.03
N GLY A 23 -9.14 -1.88 2.00
CA GLY A 23 -10.39 -2.40 2.55
C GLY A 23 -11.40 -2.82 1.49
N THR A 24 -12.47 -3.42 1.96
CA THR A 24 -13.49 -4.08 1.11
C THR A 24 -14.84 -4.08 1.81
N PRO A 25 -15.96 -4.24 1.08
CA PRO A 25 -17.26 -4.44 1.72
C PRO A 25 -17.30 -5.75 2.52
N THR A 26 -18.16 -5.83 3.52
CA THR A 26 -18.32 -7.03 4.38
C THR A 26 -19.09 -8.17 3.70
N ALA A 27 -19.73 -7.92 2.57
CA ALA A 27 -20.45 -8.90 1.77
C ALA A 27 -20.67 -8.36 0.34
N PRO A 28 -20.85 -9.22 -0.68
CA PRO A 28 -21.11 -8.80 -2.05
C PRO A 28 -22.60 -8.41 -2.24
N THR A 29 -23.13 -7.60 -1.33
CA THR A 29 -24.51 -7.14 -1.35
C THR A 29 -24.61 -5.62 -1.55
N PRO A 30 -25.66 -5.11 -2.20
CA PRO A 30 -25.81 -3.66 -2.40
C PRO A 30 -25.77 -2.84 -1.10
N ARG A 31 -26.22 -3.42 0.03
CA ARG A 31 -26.20 -2.76 1.34
C ARG A 31 -24.77 -2.63 1.89
N ALA A 32 -24.00 -3.71 1.88
CA ALA A 32 -22.64 -3.73 2.36
C ALA A 32 -21.73 -2.86 1.47
N VAL A 33 -21.87 -2.99 0.15
CA VAL A 33 -21.13 -2.17 -0.83
C VAL A 33 -21.47 -0.67 -0.68
N ARG A 34 -22.74 -0.33 -0.42
CA ARG A 34 -23.13 1.07 -0.14
C ARG A 34 -22.42 1.62 1.10
N HIS A 35 -22.31 0.79 2.17
CA HIS A 35 -21.63 1.20 3.40
C HIS A 35 -20.15 1.49 3.13
N PHE A 36 -19.48 0.56 2.46
CA PHE A 36 -18.06 0.69 2.06
C PHE A 36 -17.84 1.90 1.15
N LEU A 37 -18.63 2.06 0.08
CA LEU A 37 -18.50 3.19 -0.84
C LEU A 37 -18.78 4.53 -0.17
N ARG A 38 -19.68 4.59 0.82
CA ARG A 38 -19.92 5.81 1.59
C ARG A 38 -18.68 6.22 2.37
N GLU A 39 -18.00 5.29 3.03
CA GLU A 39 -16.78 5.57 3.77
C GLU A 39 -15.65 5.97 2.81
N PHE A 40 -15.41 5.17 1.78
CA PHE A 40 -14.36 5.36 0.77
C PHE A 40 -14.51 6.69 0.02
N LEU A 41 -15.66 6.96 -0.56
CA LEU A 41 -15.90 8.16 -1.36
C LEU A 41 -16.17 9.41 -0.51
N SER A 42 -16.30 9.27 0.80
CA SER A 42 -16.34 10.40 1.73
C SER A 42 -14.95 10.90 2.13
N ASP A 43 -13.90 10.20 1.79
CA ASP A 43 -12.53 10.65 2.08
C ASP A 43 -12.14 11.82 1.15
N PRO A 44 -11.71 12.98 1.71
CA PRO A 44 -11.25 14.10 0.89
C PRO A 44 -9.99 13.80 0.09
N ARG A 45 -9.18 12.81 0.50
CA ARG A 45 -8.03 12.33 -0.28
C ARG A 45 -8.45 11.57 -1.53
N VAL A 46 -9.60 10.90 -1.50
CA VAL A 46 -10.12 10.10 -2.63
C VAL A 46 -10.90 10.97 -3.60
N VAL A 47 -11.72 11.88 -3.07
CA VAL A 47 -12.50 12.82 -3.88
C VAL A 47 -12.22 14.24 -3.40
N GLU A 48 -11.36 14.93 -4.10
CA GLU A 48 -10.87 16.27 -3.77
C GLU A 48 -11.81 17.40 -4.20
N LEU A 49 -13.10 17.11 -4.36
CA LEU A 49 -14.12 18.11 -4.62
C LEU A 49 -14.56 18.80 -3.31
N PRO A 50 -14.97 20.08 -3.36
CA PRO A 50 -15.55 20.76 -2.21
C PRO A 50 -16.68 19.94 -1.58
N ARG A 51 -16.64 19.72 -0.27
CA ARG A 51 -17.54 18.82 0.45
C ARG A 51 -19.02 19.17 0.24
N TRP A 52 -19.35 20.44 0.18
CA TRP A 52 -20.73 20.92 -0.03
C TRP A 52 -21.27 20.61 -1.44
N VAL A 53 -20.39 20.42 -2.43
CA VAL A 53 -20.76 19.95 -3.77
C VAL A 53 -20.84 18.42 -3.80
N TRP A 54 -19.79 17.77 -3.27
CA TRP A 54 -19.64 16.32 -3.42
C TRP A 54 -20.63 15.49 -2.58
N LEU A 55 -20.85 15.86 -1.30
CA LEU A 55 -21.71 15.06 -0.43
C LEU A 55 -23.15 14.92 -0.93
N PRO A 56 -23.83 15.96 -1.44
CA PRO A 56 -25.13 15.79 -2.08
C PRO A 56 -25.12 14.82 -3.27
N VAL A 57 -24.10 14.91 -4.13
CA VAL A 57 -23.92 14.00 -5.28
C VAL A 57 -23.68 12.57 -4.81
N LEU A 58 -22.78 12.40 -3.84
CA LEU A 58 -22.49 11.10 -3.25
C LEU A 58 -23.77 10.43 -2.69
N HIS A 59 -24.49 11.11 -1.81
CA HIS A 59 -25.66 10.54 -1.14
C HIS A 59 -26.92 10.48 -2.03
N GLY A 60 -27.09 11.47 -2.92
CA GLY A 60 -28.28 11.59 -3.79
C GLY A 60 -28.22 10.67 -5.01
N ILE A 61 -27.04 10.45 -5.58
CA ILE A 61 -26.86 9.76 -6.86
C ILE A 61 -25.97 8.53 -6.72
N VAL A 62 -24.68 8.72 -6.35
CA VAL A 62 -23.67 7.65 -6.42
C VAL A 62 -24.05 6.46 -5.55
N LEU A 63 -24.40 6.69 -4.27
CA LEU A 63 -24.78 5.64 -3.32
C LEU A 63 -26.16 5.01 -3.59
N ARG A 64 -26.95 5.54 -4.52
CA ARG A 64 -28.21 4.93 -4.96
C ARG A 64 -28.01 4.00 -6.15
N LEU A 65 -27.13 4.35 -7.08
CA LEU A 65 -26.98 3.64 -8.35
C LEU A 65 -25.80 2.64 -8.32
N ARG A 66 -24.61 3.11 -7.92
CA ARG A 66 -23.36 2.35 -8.01
C ARG A 66 -23.32 1.06 -7.15
N PRO A 67 -23.92 0.99 -5.93
CA PRO A 67 -23.82 -0.20 -5.10
C PRO A 67 -24.38 -1.47 -5.72
N ARG A 68 -25.44 -1.38 -6.52
CA ARG A 68 -26.03 -2.55 -7.19
C ARG A 68 -25.11 -3.13 -8.26
N TYR A 69 -24.42 -2.26 -8.97
CA TYR A 69 -23.48 -2.65 -10.01
C TYR A 69 -22.22 -3.24 -9.41
N ALA A 70 -21.62 -2.54 -8.45
CA ALA A 70 -20.43 -3.00 -7.76
C ALA A 70 -20.67 -4.31 -6.99
N ALA A 71 -21.86 -4.51 -6.39
CA ALA A 71 -22.18 -5.76 -5.71
C ALA A 71 -22.17 -6.98 -6.64
N ARG A 72 -22.58 -6.82 -7.91
CA ARG A 72 -22.51 -7.89 -8.91
C ARG A 72 -21.05 -8.20 -9.28
N ALA A 73 -20.22 -7.18 -9.41
CA ALA A 73 -18.79 -7.35 -9.67
C ALA A 73 -18.09 -8.06 -8.49
N TYR A 74 -18.35 -7.63 -7.25
CA TYR A 74 -17.87 -8.34 -6.07
C TYR A 74 -18.35 -9.80 -5.99
N ALA A 75 -19.59 -10.09 -6.37
CA ALA A 75 -20.12 -11.45 -6.35
C ALA A 75 -19.37 -12.40 -7.32
N ARG A 76 -18.76 -11.88 -8.40
CA ARG A 76 -17.99 -12.69 -9.37
C ARG A 76 -16.65 -13.18 -8.79
N ILE A 77 -16.10 -12.47 -7.81
CA ILE A 77 -14.78 -12.75 -7.24
C ILE A 77 -14.83 -13.19 -5.76
N TRP A 78 -16.02 -13.25 -5.18
CA TRP A 78 -16.18 -13.55 -3.77
C TRP A 78 -15.92 -15.02 -3.50
N GLY A 79 -14.88 -15.33 -2.70
CA GLY A 79 -14.50 -16.67 -2.32
C GLY A 79 -15.29 -17.22 -1.12
N GLU A 80 -15.01 -18.46 -0.76
CA GLU A 80 -15.60 -19.11 0.42
C GLU A 80 -15.23 -18.38 1.73
N GLU A 81 -14.00 -17.86 1.82
CA GLU A 81 -13.49 -17.10 2.97
C GLU A 81 -13.88 -15.62 2.92
N GLY A 82 -14.52 -15.15 1.84
CA GLY A 82 -14.97 -13.77 1.69
C GLY A 82 -14.28 -13.00 0.56
N SER A 83 -14.01 -11.72 0.79
CA SER A 83 -13.32 -10.89 -0.17
C SER A 83 -11.84 -11.28 -0.29
N PRO A 84 -11.31 -11.53 -1.50
CA PRO A 84 -9.89 -11.85 -1.70
C PRO A 84 -8.94 -10.86 -1.04
N LEU A 85 -9.21 -9.56 -1.15
CA LEU A 85 -8.39 -8.52 -0.53
C LEU A 85 -8.28 -8.69 0.99
N LEU A 86 -9.39 -8.99 1.67
CA LEU A 86 -9.38 -9.19 3.12
C LEU A 86 -8.67 -10.50 3.47
N THR A 87 -9.05 -11.59 2.84
CA THR A 87 -8.48 -12.92 3.08
C THR A 87 -6.95 -12.92 2.93
N HIS A 88 -6.44 -12.43 1.81
CA HIS A 88 -4.98 -12.35 1.61
C HIS A 88 -4.30 -11.40 2.60
N SER A 89 -4.93 -10.27 2.95
CA SER A 89 -4.35 -9.35 3.94
C SER A 89 -4.32 -9.96 5.35
N GLU A 90 -5.32 -10.75 5.73
CA GLU A 90 -5.34 -11.51 6.99
C GLU A 90 -4.26 -12.60 7.00
N HIS A 91 -4.11 -13.35 5.89
CA HIS A 91 -3.03 -14.32 5.75
C HIS A 91 -1.64 -13.68 5.78
N GLN A 92 -1.45 -12.51 5.15
CA GLN A 92 -0.20 -11.73 5.24
C GLN A 92 0.13 -11.37 6.69
N ALA A 93 -0.85 -10.89 7.45
CA ALA A 93 -0.66 -10.54 8.86
C ALA A 93 -0.34 -11.77 9.72
N ALA A 94 -1.04 -12.89 9.49
CA ALA A 94 -0.81 -14.15 10.21
C ALA A 94 0.60 -14.70 9.93
N ARG A 95 0.99 -14.86 8.67
CA ARG A 95 2.30 -15.36 8.26
C ARG A 95 3.45 -14.45 8.70
N LEU A 96 3.24 -13.11 8.65
CA LEU A 96 4.24 -12.19 9.17
C LEU A 96 4.37 -12.29 10.70
N THR A 97 3.25 -12.55 11.42
CA THR A 97 3.29 -12.83 12.86
C THR A 97 4.11 -14.08 13.16
N GLU A 98 3.91 -15.15 12.40
CA GLU A 98 4.70 -16.40 12.51
C GLU A 98 6.18 -16.13 12.22
N ARG A 99 6.49 -15.36 11.19
CA ARG A 99 7.86 -15.01 10.77
C ARG A 99 8.60 -14.17 11.82
N LEU A 100 7.86 -13.36 12.59
CA LEU A 100 8.38 -12.53 13.69
C LEU A 100 8.20 -13.17 15.07
N ALA A 101 7.83 -14.47 15.12
CA ALA A 101 7.67 -15.17 16.38
C ALA A 101 9.02 -15.23 17.14
N GLY A 102 9.04 -14.75 18.37
CA GLY A 102 10.26 -14.65 19.18
C GLY A 102 10.86 -13.25 19.27
N ASP A 103 10.56 -12.34 18.33
CA ASP A 103 11.13 -10.97 18.32
C ASP A 103 10.36 -9.98 19.21
N GLY A 104 9.32 -10.43 19.93
CA GLY A 104 8.49 -9.58 20.77
C GLY A 104 7.65 -8.56 19.98
N VAL A 105 7.39 -8.83 18.71
CA VAL A 105 6.63 -7.98 17.81
C VAL A 105 5.17 -8.41 17.77
N LYS A 106 4.24 -7.45 17.85
CA LYS A 106 2.81 -7.70 17.64
C LYS A 106 2.37 -7.16 16.30
N VAL A 107 1.96 -8.03 15.40
CA VAL A 107 1.40 -7.65 14.09
C VAL A 107 -0.12 -7.59 14.17
N VAL A 108 -0.72 -6.56 13.58
CA VAL A 108 -2.17 -6.41 13.41
C VAL A 108 -2.49 -5.90 12.02
N LEU A 109 -3.65 -6.28 11.50
CA LEU A 109 -4.19 -5.74 10.25
C LEU A 109 -5.18 -4.62 10.55
N GLY A 110 -5.12 -3.53 9.77
CA GLY A 110 -6.09 -2.45 9.79
C GLY A 110 -6.45 -1.98 8.39
N MET A 111 -7.72 -2.12 8.01
CA MET A 111 -8.24 -1.61 6.75
C MET A 111 -8.47 -0.10 6.82
N ARG A 112 -8.13 0.61 5.74
CA ARG A 112 -8.39 2.05 5.65
C ARG A 112 -9.89 2.33 5.63
N TYR A 113 -10.65 1.47 4.96
CA TYR A 113 -12.12 1.51 4.89
C TYR A 113 -12.68 0.14 5.22
N GLY A 114 -13.77 0.09 6.01
CA GLY A 114 -14.37 -1.17 6.44
C GLY A 114 -13.71 -1.79 7.67
N GLN A 115 -13.68 -3.11 7.76
CA GLN A 115 -13.21 -3.87 8.93
C GLN A 115 -12.16 -4.92 8.55
N PRO A 116 -11.23 -5.24 9.50
CA PRO A 116 -10.92 -4.52 10.74
C PRO A 116 -10.41 -3.11 10.46
N SER A 117 -10.89 -2.11 11.19
CA SER A 117 -10.49 -0.73 10.91
C SER A 117 -9.10 -0.39 11.48
N ILE A 118 -8.39 0.59 10.90
CA ILE A 118 -7.15 1.14 11.46
C ILE A 118 -7.33 1.54 12.92
N ARG A 119 -8.48 2.14 13.27
CA ARG A 119 -8.79 2.50 14.67
C ARG A 119 -8.79 1.27 15.58
N SER A 120 -9.55 0.23 15.24
CA SER A 120 -9.64 -0.99 16.08
C SER A 120 -8.29 -1.69 16.19
N ALA A 121 -7.51 -1.73 15.12
CA ALA A 121 -6.16 -2.29 15.11
C ALA A 121 -5.20 -1.52 16.03
N LEU A 122 -5.22 -0.18 15.97
CA LEU A 122 -4.43 0.67 16.88
C LEU A 122 -4.85 0.52 18.34
N GLU A 123 -6.14 0.40 18.62
CA GLU A 123 -6.64 0.15 19.97
C GLU A 123 -6.18 -1.22 20.52
N ALA A 124 -6.11 -2.25 19.65
CA ALA A 124 -5.56 -3.55 20.02
C ALA A 124 -4.06 -3.49 20.34
N LEU A 125 -3.27 -2.71 19.58
CA LEU A 125 -1.85 -2.46 19.88
C LEU A 125 -1.68 -1.67 21.17
N ARG A 126 -2.52 -0.66 21.40
CA ARG A 126 -2.53 0.12 22.66
C ARG A 126 -2.83 -0.77 23.86
N ALA A 127 -3.84 -1.64 23.75
CA ALA A 127 -4.20 -2.57 24.82
C ALA A 127 -3.09 -3.58 25.11
N ALA A 128 -2.27 -3.93 24.11
CA ALA A 128 -1.08 -4.76 24.26
C ALA A 128 0.12 -4.02 24.89
N GLY A 129 0.00 -2.70 25.10
CA GLY A 129 1.05 -1.91 25.73
C GLY A 129 2.19 -1.51 24.82
N VAL A 130 1.98 -1.55 23.49
CA VAL A 130 2.99 -1.20 22.47
C VAL A 130 3.48 0.24 22.66
N GLY A 131 4.80 0.41 22.79
CA GLY A 131 5.47 1.71 22.92
C GLY A 131 6.04 2.24 21.61
N ARG A 132 6.26 1.36 20.64
CA ARG A 132 6.81 1.66 19.30
C ARG A 132 5.89 1.12 18.23
N LEU A 133 5.50 1.94 17.28
CA LEU A 133 4.52 1.61 16.23
C LEU A 133 5.15 1.77 14.86
N LEU A 134 5.28 0.68 14.13
CA LEU A 134 5.56 0.70 12.69
C LEU A 134 4.25 0.54 11.91
N VAL A 135 3.86 1.55 11.17
CA VAL A 135 2.74 1.48 10.22
C VAL A 135 3.31 1.10 8.86
N LEU A 136 2.87 -0.01 8.31
CA LEU A 136 3.33 -0.51 7.00
C LEU A 136 2.15 -0.57 6.02
N PRO A 137 1.96 0.47 5.19
CA PRO A 137 0.96 0.45 4.13
C PRO A 137 1.33 -0.57 3.04
N LEU A 138 0.38 -1.41 2.68
CA LEU A 138 0.54 -2.42 1.62
C LEU A 138 0.31 -1.80 0.23
N PHE A 139 0.91 -0.64 0.01
CA PHE A 139 0.92 0.10 -1.25
C PHE A 139 2.36 0.35 -1.65
N PRO A 140 2.90 -0.41 -2.64
CA PRO A 140 4.30 -0.23 -3.05
C PRO A 140 4.58 1.19 -3.54
N GLN A 141 3.69 1.75 -4.37
CA GLN A 141 3.78 3.11 -4.87
C GLN A 141 2.98 4.05 -3.94
N TYR A 142 3.61 5.17 -3.57
CA TYR A 142 2.92 6.21 -2.81
C TYR A 142 1.85 6.89 -3.66
N SER A 143 0.72 7.17 -3.04
CA SER A 143 -0.24 8.15 -3.53
C SER A 143 -0.96 8.82 -2.37
N ALA A 144 -1.45 10.05 -2.59
CA ALA A 144 -2.27 10.74 -1.62
C ALA A 144 -3.57 9.99 -1.31
N VAL A 145 -4.14 9.29 -2.30
CA VAL A 145 -5.39 8.53 -2.14
C VAL A 145 -5.23 7.23 -1.35
N THR A 146 -4.00 6.74 -1.19
CA THR A 146 -3.69 5.50 -0.47
C THR A 146 -2.86 5.78 0.79
N THR A 147 -1.56 5.96 0.65
CA THR A 147 -0.62 6.09 1.76
C THR A 147 -0.92 7.31 2.63
N ALA A 148 -1.19 8.49 2.04
CA ALA A 148 -1.51 9.66 2.85
C ALA A 148 -2.90 9.56 3.51
N SER A 149 -3.87 8.89 2.87
CA SER A 149 -5.16 8.59 3.49
C SER A 149 -5.02 7.69 4.72
N VAL A 150 -4.12 6.68 4.66
CA VAL A 150 -3.75 5.85 5.83
C VAL A 150 -3.12 6.72 6.93
N PHE A 151 -2.16 7.57 6.57
CA PHE A 151 -1.54 8.50 7.52
C PHE A 151 -2.58 9.35 8.25
N ASP A 152 -3.53 9.94 7.52
CA ASP A 152 -4.60 10.75 8.10
C ASP A 152 -5.47 9.94 9.10
N ALA A 153 -5.76 8.67 8.79
CA ALA A 153 -6.53 7.79 9.69
C ALA A 153 -5.76 7.41 10.96
N VAL A 154 -4.47 7.11 10.82
CA VAL A 154 -3.56 6.83 11.94
C VAL A 154 -3.42 8.07 12.81
N ALA A 155 -3.07 9.22 12.23
CA ALA A 155 -2.89 10.48 12.95
C ALA A 155 -4.16 10.91 13.71
N ARG A 156 -5.33 10.78 13.08
CA ARG A 156 -6.61 11.07 13.73
C ARG A 156 -6.88 10.18 14.94
N THR A 157 -6.53 8.89 14.85
CA THR A 157 -6.72 7.96 15.95
C THR A 157 -5.75 8.26 17.08
N LEU A 158 -4.45 8.41 16.76
CA LEU A 158 -3.41 8.72 17.74
C LEU A 158 -3.64 10.08 18.41
N GLY A 159 -4.13 11.09 17.68
CA GLY A 159 -4.44 12.42 18.20
C GLY A 159 -5.48 12.42 19.35
N SER A 160 -6.26 11.34 19.51
CA SER A 160 -7.17 11.15 20.64
C SER A 160 -6.50 10.52 21.88
N TRP A 161 -5.25 10.07 21.78
CA TRP A 161 -4.57 9.38 22.87
C TRP A 161 -3.77 10.36 23.75
N ARG A 162 -3.79 10.13 25.06
CA ARG A 162 -2.99 10.92 26.01
C ARG A 162 -1.49 10.60 25.90
N ARG A 163 -1.14 9.36 25.64
CA ARG A 163 0.23 8.87 25.47
C ARG A 163 0.38 8.30 24.07
N LEU A 164 1.33 8.82 23.32
CA LEU A 164 1.65 8.36 21.97
C LEU A 164 2.79 7.33 22.01
N PRO A 165 2.76 6.30 21.17
CA PRO A 165 3.94 5.51 20.86
C PRO A 165 4.93 6.32 20.00
N GLU A 166 6.18 5.89 19.94
CA GLU A 166 7.08 6.32 18.85
C GLU A 166 6.58 5.72 17.53
N VAL A 167 6.47 6.53 16.46
CA VAL A 167 5.84 6.10 15.20
C VAL A 167 6.81 6.19 14.06
N ARG A 168 6.89 5.13 13.25
CA ARG A 168 7.51 5.12 11.93
C ARG A 168 6.49 4.67 10.90
N MET A 169 6.54 5.29 9.72
CA MET A 169 5.68 4.94 8.59
C MET A 169 6.45 5.15 7.29
N PRO A 170 6.96 4.10 6.64
CA PRO A 170 7.51 4.21 5.29
C PRO A 170 6.41 4.64 4.32
N MET A 171 6.75 5.51 3.38
CA MET A 171 5.79 6.08 2.44
C MET A 171 5.56 5.21 1.19
N GLY A 172 6.43 4.23 0.95
CA GLY A 172 6.34 3.30 -0.17
C GLY A 172 7.57 2.40 -0.23
N TYR A 173 7.53 1.44 -1.15
CA TYR A 173 8.62 0.49 -1.40
C TYR A 173 8.66 0.06 -2.88
N HIS A 174 8.26 0.96 -3.78
CA HIS A 174 8.08 0.74 -5.22
C HIS A 174 9.35 0.33 -5.96
N ASP A 175 10.52 0.69 -5.44
CA ASP A 175 11.86 0.41 -5.95
C ASP A 175 12.68 -0.52 -5.03
N ASP A 176 12.06 -1.07 -3.99
CA ASP A 176 12.74 -2.00 -3.08
C ASP A 176 13.26 -3.23 -3.83
N PRO A 177 14.56 -3.57 -3.73
CA PRO A 177 15.14 -4.69 -4.48
C PRO A 177 14.46 -6.04 -4.21
N GLY A 178 14.02 -6.29 -2.96
CA GLY A 178 13.28 -7.49 -2.59
C GLY A 178 11.93 -7.55 -3.29
N TYR A 179 11.20 -6.42 -3.28
CA TYR A 179 9.92 -6.29 -3.96
C TYR A 179 10.05 -6.49 -5.48
N ILE A 180 11.02 -5.83 -6.11
CA ILE A 180 11.28 -6.01 -7.55
C ILE A 180 11.62 -7.46 -7.88
N THR A 181 12.44 -8.11 -7.05
CA THR A 181 12.80 -9.53 -7.21
C THR A 181 11.56 -10.43 -7.12
N ALA A 182 10.65 -10.18 -6.18
CA ALA A 182 9.46 -11.01 -6.04
C ALA A 182 8.47 -10.84 -7.21
N VAL A 183 8.25 -9.61 -7.67
CA VAL A 183 7.42 -9.36 -8.87
C VAL A 183 8.05 -10.03 -10.09
N THR A 184 9.37 -9.88 -10.28
CA THR A 184 10.11 -10.55 -11.34
C THR A 184 9.96 -12.07 -11.28
N HIS A 185 10.05 -12.65 -10.08
CA HIS A 185 9.88 -14.10 -9.88
C HIS A 185 8.45 -14.54 -10.27
N ALA A 186 7.42 -13.81 -9.84
CA ALA A 186 6.04 -14.14 -10.19
C ALA A 186 5.81 -14.14 -11.71
N ILE A 187 6.38 -13.16 -12.42
CA ILE A 187 6.28 -13.09 -13.89
C ILE A 187 7.05 -14.25 -14.54
N ARG A 188 8.25 -14.60 -14.06
CA ARG A 188 9.02 -15.74 -14.60
C ARG A 188 8.27 -17.05 -14.43
N MET A 189 7.67 -17.28 -13.26
CA MET A 189 6.85 -18.46 -13.03
C MET A 189 5.64 -18.54 -13.96
N ALA A 190 5.03 -17.41 -14.27
CA ALA A 190 3.93 -17.33 -15.23
C ALA A 190 4.43 -17.63 -16.67
N PHE A 191 5.60 -17.11 -17.06
CA PHE A 191 6.21 -17.43 -18.36
C PHE A 191 6.58 -18.91 -18.48
N GLU A 192 7.05 -19.52 -17.41
CA GLU A 192 7.34 -20.97 -17.38
C GLU A 192 6.06 -21.81 -17.49
N ALA A 193 4.98 -21.39 -16.84
CA ALA A 193 3.73 -22.15 -16.82
C ALA A 193 2.90 -21.98 -18.10
N HIS A 194 2.91 -20.79 -18.72
CA HIS A 194 2.01 -20.42 -19.83
C HIS A 194 2.75 -20.04 -21.11
N GLY A 195 4.09 -20.07 -21.11
CA GLY A 195 4.90 -19.57 -22.24
C GLY A 195 5.15 -18.06 -22.16
N VAL A 196 6.13 -17.61 -22.94
CA VAL A 196 6.48 -16.19 -23.06
C VAL A 196 5.47 -15.49 -23.98
N PRO A 197 4.73 -14.49 -23.48
CA PRO A 197 3.70 -13.81 -24.29
C PRO A 197 4.31 -12.91 -25.37
N ASP A 198 3.51 -12.51 -26.37
CA ASP A 198 3.90 -11.46 -27.31
C ASP A 198 4.16 -10.13 -26.60
N ARG A 199 3.35 -9.82 -25.58
CA ARG A 199 3.46 -8.58 -24.78
C ARG A 199 3.19 -8.84 -23.30
N LEU A 200 3.96 -8.16 -22.44
CA LEU A 200 3.69 -8.05 -21.00
C LEU A 200 3.12 -6.66 -20.70
N LEU A 201 1.99 -6.60 -20.00
CA LEU A 201 1.38 -5.35 -19.56
C LEU A 201 1.51 -5.19 -18.05
N PHE A 202 2.11 -4.09 -17.63
CA PHE A 202 2.07 -3.65 -16.22
C PHE A 202 0.88 -2.72 -16.05
N SER A 203 -0.19 -3.21 -15.43
CA SER A 203 -1.39 -2.43 -15.18
C SER A 203 -1.41 -1.89 -13.75
N PHE A 204 -1.60 -0.58 -13.61
CA PHE A 204 -1.72 0.09 -12.33
C PHE A 204 -3.09 0.76 -12.22
N HIS A 205 -3.58 0.97 -11.00
CA HIS A 205 -4.79 1.76 -10.81
C HIS A 205 -4.57 3.18 -11.35
N GLY A 206 -5.51 3.70 -12.12
CA GLY A 206 -5.44 5.05 -12.62
C GLY A 206 -5.50 6.11 -11.50
N LEU A 207 -4.96 7.29 -11.80
CA LEU A 207 -5.06 8.47 -10.95
C LEU A 207 -5.46 9.67 -11.81
N PRO A 208 -6.31 10.60 -11.33
CA PRO A 208 -6.57 11.84 -12.04
C PRO A 208 -5.28 12.60 -12.35
N ARG A 209 -5.17 13.11 -13.58
CA ARG A 209 -3.95 13.77 -14.06
C ARG A 209 -3.59 15.01 -13.25
N ASP A 210 -4.59 15.76 -12.81
CA ASP A 210 -4.41 16.92 -11.96
C ASP A 210 -3.81 16.60 -10.57
N ALA A 211 -4.02 15.40 -10.03
CA ALA A 211 -3.36 14.97 -8.80
C ALA A 211 -1.83 14.86 -9.00
N VAL A 212 -1.38 14.30 -10.13
CA VAL A 212 0.04 14.24 -10.48
C VAL A 212 0.60 15.64 -10.73
N GLU A 213 -0.12 16.50 -11.43
CA GLU A 213 0.26 17.90 -11.67
C GLU A 213 0.40 18.69 -10.37
N ARG A 214 -0.32 18.31 -9.31
CA ARG A 214 -0.17 18.85 -7.94
C ARG A 214 0.91 18.17 -7.11
N GLY A 215 1.68 17.26 -7.69
CA GLY A 215 2.88 16.67 -7.07
C GLY A 215 2.70 15.27 -6.48
N ASP A 216 1.63 14.53 -6.83
CA ASP A 216 1.55 13.10 -6.46
C ASP A 216 2.55 12.30 -7.31
N PRO A 217 3.54 11.60 -6.71
CA PRO A 217 4.62 10.92 -7.43
C PRO A 217 4.19 9.57 -8.03
N TYR A 218 2.93 9.19 -7.87
CA TYR A 218 2.44 7.85 -8.18
C TYR A 218 2.78 7.38 -9.59
N GLY A 219 2.54 8.23 -10.60
CA GLY A 219 2.81 7.89 -12.00
C GLY A 219 4.28 7.54 -12.26
N ASP A 220 5.20 8.33 -11.72
CA ASP A 220 6.64 8.11 -11.86
C ASP A 220 7.08 6.85 -11.13
N GLN A 221 6.51 6.57 -9.94
CA GLN A 221 6.82 5.37 -9.18
C GLN A 221 6.28 4.10 -9.86
N CYS A 222 5.13 4.15 -10.52
CA CYS A 222 4.62 3.05 -11.36
C CYS A 222 5.58 2.75 -12.51
N GLN A 223 6.04 3.79 -13.22
CA GLN A 223 7.01 3.65 -14.30
C GLN A 223 8.36 3.10 -13.81
N ALA A 224 8.83 3.56 -12.65
CA ALA A 224 10.06 3.07 -12.04
C ALA A 224 9.97 1.58 -11.69
N THR A 225 8.89 1.15 -11.04
CA THR A 225 8.65 -0.28 -10.73
C THR A 225 8.67 -1.14 -11.99
N ALA A 226 7.89 -0.76 -13.00
CA ALA A 226 7.79 -1.54 -14.24
C ALA A 226 9.14 -1.64 -14.97
N ARG A 227 9.90 -0.53 -15.03
CA ARG A 227 11.24 -0.49 -15.63
C ARG A 227 12.20 -1.40 -14.88
N LEU A 228 12.29 -1.30 -13.56
CA LEU A 228 13.19 -2.13 -12.75
C LEU A 228 12.89 -3.62 -12.92
N VAL A 229 11.62 -4.01 -12.99
CA VAL A 229 11.21 -5.40 -13.26
C VAL A 229 11.59 -5.80 -14.69
N ALA A 230 11.30 -4.99 -15.70
CA ALA A 230 11.62 -5.27 -17.08
C ALA A 230 13.14 -5.41 -17.31
N ASP A 231 13.94 -4.52 -16.70
CA ASP A 231 15.39 -4.57 -16.73
C ASP A 231 15.92 -5.86 -16.06
N SER A 232 15.37 -6.24 -14.90
CA SER A 232 15.70 -7.49 -14.19
C SER A 232 15.39 -8.75 -15.00
N MET A 233 14.42 -8.66 -15.91
CA MET A 233 14.06 -9.75 -16.83
C MET A 233 14.80 -9.70 -18.15
N GLY A 234 15.49 -8.61 -18.48
CA GLY A 234 16.13 -8.38 -19.79
C GLY A 234 15.11 -8.20 -20.92
N LEU A 235 13.92 -7.65 -20.63
CA LEU A 235 12.88 -7.44 -21.64
C LEU A 235 13.23 -6.28 -22.56
N GLN A 236 13.04 -6.48 -23.86
CA GLN A 236 13.20 -5.41 -24.84
C GLN A 236 12.07 -4.38 -24.68
N PRO A 237 12.32 -3.08 -24.97
CA PRO A 237 11.35 -2.00 -24.73
C PRO A 237 10.02 -2.18 -25.47
N ASP A 238 10.02 -2.86 -26.61
CA ASP A 238 8.83 -3.14 -27.41
C ASP A 238 8.01 -4.33 -26.86
N ARG A 239 8.54 -5.10 -25.90
CA ARG A 239 7.89 -6.30 -25.35
C ARG A 239 7.00 -6.02 -24.13
N TRP A 240 7.06 -4.84 -23.55
CA TRP A 240 6.28 -4.48 -22.37
C TRP A 240 5.77 -3.04 -22.41
N GLN A 241 4.75 -2.76 -21.62
CA GLN A 241 4.18 -1.42 -21.50
C GLN A 241 3.54 -1.23 -20.12
N VAL A 242 3.53 0.02 -19.64
CA VAL A 242 2.71 0.46 -18.50
C VAL A 242 1.38 0.99 -19.01
N ALA A 243 0.29 0.61 -18.36
CA ALA A 243 -1.02 1.19 -18.56
C ALA A 243 -1.78 1.37 -17.25
N PHE A 244 -2.86 2.15 -17.29
CA PHE A 244 -3.63 2.51 -16.11
C PHE A 244 -5.10 2.07 -16.27
N GLN A 245 -5.63 1.42 -15.24
CA GLN A 245 -6.98 0.87 -15.18
C GLN A 245 -7.94 1.72 -14.33
N SER A 246 -9.20 1.34 -14.25
CA SER A 246 -10.19 1.85 -13.30
C SER A 246 -10.55 3.32 -13.46
N ARG A 247 -10.46 3.87 -14.67
CA ARG A 247 -10.88 5.24 -14.97
C ARG A 247 -12.35 5.50 -14.63
N VAL A 248 -12.62 6.56 -13.90
CA VAL A 248 -13.96 6.97 -13.49
C VAL A 248 -14.23 8.44 -13.85
N GLY A 249 -15.40 8.70 -14.42
CA GLY A 249 -15.85 10.06 -14.75
C GLY A 249 -15.21 10.65 -16.01
N PRO A 250 -15.49 11.93 -16.31
CA PRO A 250 -15.09 12.56 -17.55
C PRO A 250 -13.71 13.22 -17.52
N TRP A 251 -13.04 13.23 -16.37
CA TRP A 251 -11.74 13.91 -16.22
C TRP A 251 -10.61 13.14 -16.91
N ALA A 252 -9.52 13.84 -17.19
CA ALA A 252 -8.29 13.23 -17.67
C ALA A 252 -7.61 12.45 -16.54
N TRP A 253 -7.23 11.21 -16.85
CA TRP A 253 -6.50 10.31 -15.95
C TRP A 253 -5.13 10.01 -16.54
N LEU A 254 -4.26 9.40 -15.74
CA LEU A 254 -3.01 8.83 -16.25
C LEU A 254 -3.30 7.86 -17.40
N ALA A 255 -2.48 7.94 -18.43
CA ALA A 255 -2.62 7.16 -19.66
C ALA A 255 -1.26 6.53 -20.02
N PRO A 256 -1.25 5.52 -20.90
CA PRO A 256 -2.38 4.93 -21.65
C PRO A 256 -3.32 4.11 -20.75
N TYR A 257 -4.55 3.86 -21.22
CA TYR A 257 -5.53 3.08 -20.45
C TYR A 257 -5.41 1.59 -20.78
N THR A 258 -5.57 0.73 -19.75
CA THR A 258 -5.36 -0.72 -19.86
C THR A 258 -6.26 -1.37 -20.91
N LEU A 259 -7.58 -1.16 -20.82
CA LEU A 259 -8.54 -1.75 -21.74
C LEU A 259 -8.30 -1.33 -23.21
N GLU A 260 -8.06 -0.02 -23.42
CA GLU A 260 -7.78 0.53 -24.76
C GLU A 260 -6.47 -0.02 -25.32
N THR A 261 -5.43 -0.17 -24.50
CA THR A 261 -4.14 -0.75 -24.88
C THR A 261 -4.30 -2.21 -25.31
N LEU A 262 -4.96 -3.03 -24.49
CA LEU A 262 -5.20 -4.45 -24.77
C LEU A 262 -5.98 -4.65 -26.08
N THR A 263 -7.08 -3.92 -26.25
CA THR A 263 -7.92 -4.03 -27.44
C THR A 263 -7.22 -3.51 -28.71
N ALA A 264 -6.38 -2.47 -28.59
CA ALA A 264 -5.55 -1.98 -29.69
C ALA A 264 -4.48 -3.00 -30.09
N TRP A 265 -3.82 -3.65 -29.11
CA TRP A 265 -2.84 -4.70 -29.35
C TRP A 265 -3.47 -5.90 -30.09
N ALA A 266 -4.60 -6.40 -29.62
CA ALA A 266 -5.31 -7.50 -30.28
C ALA A 266 -5.65 -7.18 -31.73
N ARG A 267 -6.19 -5.98 -32.01
CA ARG A 267 -6.49 -5.51 -33.37
C ARG A 267 -5.25 -5.34 -34.24
N ALA A 268 -4.09 -5.04 -33.63
CA ALA A 268 -2.80 -4.94 -34.32
C ALA A 268 -2.11 -6.30 -34.51
N GLY A 269 -2.75 -7.41 -34.14
CA GLY A 269 -2.25 -8.77 -34.37
C GLY A 269 -1.43 -9.36 -33.21
N VAL A 270 -1.41 -8.73 -32.03
CA VAL A 270 -0.87 -9.34 -30.81
C VAL A 270 -1.80 -10.48 -30.40
N ARG A 271 -1.27 -11.70 -30.31
CA ARG A 271 -2.05 -12.91 -30.04
C ARG A 271 -2.07 -13.28 -28.57
N SER A 272 -0.95 -13.10 -27.89
CA SER A 272 -0.81 -13.47 -26.48
C SER A 272 -0.34 -12.31 -25.62
N VAL A 273 -0.98 -12.15 -24.46
CA VAL A 273 -0.61 -11.14 -23.45
C VAL A 273 -0.60 -11.73 -22.06
N GLN A 274 0.34 -11.28 -21.25
CA GLN A 274 0.27 -11.48 -19.81
C GLN A 274 0.15 -10.12 -19.11
N VAL A 275 -0.68 -10.03 -18.10
CA VAL A 275 -0.95 -8.78 -17.37
C VAL A 275 -0.61 -8.98 -15.90
N VAL A 276 0.23 -8.09 -15.36
CA VAL A 276 0.59 -8.03 -13.94
C VAL A 276 0.17 -6.68 -13.35
N CYS A 277 -0.29 -6.68 -12.10
CA CYS A 277 -0.75 -5.48 -11.40
C CYS A 277 0.12 -5.16 -10.18
N PRO A 278 1.36 -4.64 -10.35
CA PRO A 278 2.31 -4.51 -9.23
C PRO A 278 1.91 -3.45 -8.19
N GLY A 279 0.92 -2.61 -8.47
CA GLY A 279 0.38 -1.66 -7.49
C GLY A 279 -0.47 -2.31 -6.39
N PHE A 280 -0.78 -3.60 -6.53
CA PHE A 280 -1.67 -4.33 -5.62
C PHE A 280 -0.90 -5.41 -4.86
N ALA A 281 -0.85 -5.29 -3.54
CA ALA A 281 -0.20 -6.26 -2.66
C ALA A 281 -1.03 -7.54 -2.47
N ALA A 282 -2.32 -7.49 -2.80
CA ALA A 282 -3.26 -8.60 -2.73
C ALA A 282 -4.31 -8.47 -3.84
N ASP A 283 -4.78 -9.59 -4.34
CA ASP A 283 -5.85 -9.65 -5.32
C ASP A 283 -7.14 -9.02 -4.78
N CYS A 284 -7.82 -8.31 -5.65
CA CYS A 284 -8.97 -7.49 -5.30
C CYS A 284 -9.96 -7.38 -6.48
N LEU A 285 -10.95 -6.51 -6.35
CA LEU A 285 -11.93 -6.26 -7.41
C LEU A 285 -11.25 -5.80 -8.71
N GLU A 286 -10.30 -4.93 -8.57
CA GLU A 286 -9.58 -4.27 -9.66
C GLU A 286 -8.65 -5.24 -10.42
N THR A 287 -8.15 -6.29 -9.76
CA THR A 287 -7.28 -7.29 -10.41
C THR A 287 -8.08 -8.45 -10.99
N LEU A 288 -9.02 -8.99 -10.23
CA LEU A 288 -9.75 -10.21 -10.62
C LEU A 288 -10.94 -9.91 -11.54
N GLU A 289 -11.79 -8.92 -11.18
CA GLU A 289 -12.97 -8.62 -12.00
C GLU A 289 -12.63 -7.74 -13.20
N GLU A 290 -11.85 -6.68 -12.96
CA GLU A 290 -11.52 -5.75 -14.05
C GLU A 290 -10.52 -6.35 -15.04
N ILE A 291 -9.37 -6.84 -14.57
CA ILE A 291 -8.32 -7.35 -15.46
C ILE A 291 -8.60 -8.79 -15.89
N ASP A 292 -8.73 -9.72 -14.92
CA ASP A 292 -8.77 -11.15 -15.27
C ASP A 292 -10.08 -11.59 -15.89
N ILE A 293 -11.19 -10.89 -15.64
CA ILE A 293 -12.46 -11.25 -16.25
C ILE A 293 -12.80 -10.29 -17.39
N ARG A 294 -13.01 -9.01 -17.11
CA ARG A 294 -13.56 -8.06 -18.08
C ARG A 294 -12.58 -7.69 -19.20
N ASP A 295 -11.33 -7.38 -18.84
CA ASP A 295 -10.33 -6.96 -19.84
C ASP A 295 -9.81 -8.17 -20.64
N ARG A 296 -9.77 -9.37 -20.04
CA ARG A 296 -9.57 -10.64 -20.75
C ARG A 296 -10.64 -10.85 -21.82
N GLU A 297 -11.93 -10.76 -21.43
CA GLU A 297 -13.05 -10.90 -22.36
C GLU A 297 -12.93 -9.92 -23.55
N ALA A 298 -12.56 -8.66 -23.26
CA ALA A 298 -12.41 -7.63 -24.29
C ALA A 298 -11.21 -7.88 -25.22
N PHE A 299 -10.06 -8.34 -24.68
CA PHE A 299 -8.89 -8.69 -25.48
C PHE A 299 -9.19 -9.83 -26.45
N LEU A 300 -9.79 -10.90 -25.96
CA LEU A 300 -10.17 -12.06 -26.80
C LEU A 300 -11.22 -11.68 -27.86
N ALA A 301 -12.23 -10.89 -27.49
CA ALA A 301 -13.23 -10.38 -28.44
C ALA A 301 -12.64 -9.45 -29.50
N ALA A 302 -11.51 -8.79 -29.24
CA ALA A 302 -10.81 -7.93 -30.18
C ALA A 302 -9.85 -8.66 -31.13
N GLY A 303 -9.70 -10.00 -30.99
CA GLY A 303 -8.89 -10.87 -31.86
C GLY A 303 -7.62 -11.42 -31.20
N GLY A 304 -7.42 -11.21 -29.90
CA GLY A 304 -6.41 -11.91 -29.11
C GLY A 304 -6.76 -13.40 -28.95
N GLU A 305 -5.77 -14.22 -28.64
CA GLU A 305 -5.94 -15.68 -28.53
C GLU A 305 -5.65 -16.21 -27.12
N ASP A 306 -4.65 -15.64 -26.42
CA ASP A 306 -4.25 -16.04 -25.09
C ASP A 306 -4.06 -14.83 -24.18
N PHE A 307 -4.73 -14.85 -23.03
CA PHE A 307 -4.64 -13.83 -22.01
C PHE A 307 -4.40 -14.47 -20.65
N GLN A 308 -3.32 -14.13 -20.00
CA GLN A 308 -3.03 -14.59 -18.64
C GLN A 308 -2.91 -13.40 -17.68
N TYR A 309 -3.70 -13.45 -16.60
CA TYR A 309 -3.49 -12.57 -15.47
C TYR A 309 -2.45 -13.21 -14.53
N ILE A 310 -1.42 -12.46 -14.17
CA ILE A 310 -0.42 -12.88 -13.18
C ILE A 310 -0.91 -12.39 -11.82
N PRO A 311 -1.25 -13.30 -10.87
CA PRO A 311 -1.76 -12.92 -9.58
C PRO A 311 -0.86 -11.94 -8.82
N ALA A 312 -1.46 -11.07 -8.01
CA ALA A 312 -0.73 -10.26 -7.05
C ALA A 312 0.16 -11.15 -6.16
N LEU A 313 1.12 -10.56 -5.47
CA LEU A 313 2.02 -11.35 -4.60
C LEU A 313 1.27 -12.04 -3.46
N ASN A 314 0.08 -11.54 -3.10
CA ASN A 314 -0.80 -12.14 -2.10
C ASN A 314 -0.05 -12.47 -0.80
N ASP A 315 -0.28 -13.63 -0.25
CA ASP A 315 0.41 -14.15 0.94
C ASP A 315 1.51 -15.17 0.59
N SER A 316 2.12 -15.02 -0.60
CA SER A 316 3.22 -15.88 -1.04
C SER A 316 4.43 -15.78 -0.09
N PRO A 317 5.24 -16.85 0.03
CA PRO A 317 6.45 -16.83 0.86
C PRO A 317 7.39 -15.68 0.52
N GLN A 318 7.52 -15.33 -0.77
CA GLN A 318 8.34 -14.22 -1.25
C GLN A 318 7.81 -12.87 -0.73
N HIS A 319 6.50 -12.69 -0.75
CA HIS A 319 5.90 -11.44 -0.25
C HIS A 319 6.07 -11.31 1.27
N ILE A 320 5.87 -12.40 2.02
CA ILE A 320 6.08 -12.39 3.48
C ILE A 320 7.53 -12.06 3.83
N GLU A 321 8.48 -12.58 3.06
CA GLU A 321 9.91 -12.26 3.25
C GLU A 321 10.18 -10.76 3.01
N ILE A 322 9.57 -10.15 1.99
CA ILE A 322 9.67 -8.70 1.75
C ILE A 322 9.07 -7.91 2.91
N LEU A 323 7.87 -8.26 3.36
CA LEU A 323 7.23 -7.59 4.49
C LEU A 323 8.10 -7.69 5.75
N TRP A 324 8.69 -8.85 6.00
CA TRP A 324 9.64 -9.03 7.09
C TRP A 324 10.89 -8.14 6.93
N GLN A 325 11.49 -8.07 5.73
CA GLN A 325 12.65 -7.22 5.47
C GLN A 325 12.33 -5.74 5.65
N LEU A 326 11.14 -5.30 5.25
CA LEU A 326 10.67 -3.94 5.50
C LEU A 326 10.51 -3.67 7.00
N VAL A 327 9.93 -4.62 7.75
CA VAL A 327 9.83 -4.51 9.22
C VAL A 327 11.22 -4.46 9.85
N ALA A 328 12.15 -5.32 9.45
CA ALA A 328 13.52 -5.34 9.98
C ALA A 328 14.27 -4.04 9.68
N ARG A 329 14.16 -3.52 8.45
CA ARG A 329 14.80 -2.27 8.02
C ARG A 329 14.27 -1.07 8.78
N HIS A 330 12.95 -0.90 8.82
CA HIS A 330 12.31 0.25 9.47
C HIS A 330 12.20 0.11 10.98
N GLY A 331 12.32 -1.12 11.50
CA GLY A 331 12.43 -1.43 12.93
C GLY A 331 13.86 -1.39 13.48
N ARG A 332 14.86 -1.08 12.66
CA ARG A 332 16.26 -1.03 13.10
C ARG A 332 16.43 -0.08 14.30
N GLY A 333 17.20 -0.52 15.30
CA GLY A 333 17.32 0.17 16.59
C GLY A 333 16.12 0.02 17.53
N TRP A 334 15.01 -0.57 17.07
CA TRP A 334 13.88 -0.99 17.90
C TRP A 334 13.89 -2.50 18.15
N LEU A 335 14.24 -3.29 17.12
CA LEU A 335 14.35 -4.74 17.20
C LEU A 335 15.64 -5.19 17.88
N ASP A 336 16.73 -4.42 17.69
CA ASP A 336 18.07 -4.75 18.22
C ASP A 336 18.24 -4.39 19.69
N ALA A 337 17.32 -3.64 20.29
CA ALA A 337 17.38 -3.30 21.70
C ALA A 337 16.91 -4.50 22.55
N ALA A 338 17.85 -5.23 23.12
CA ALA A 338 17.56 -6.26 24.11
C ALA A 338 16.64 -5.69 25.21
N PRO A 339 15.68 -6.47 25.74
CA PRO A 339 14.85 -6.01 26.84
C PRO A 339 15.71 -5.63 28.04
N GLY A 340 15.88 -4.32 28.30
CA GLY A 340 16.63 -3.81 29.45
C GLY A 340 17.92 -3.06 29.14
N SER A 341 18.33 -2.91 27.89
CA SER A 341 19.41 -1.96 27.54
C SER A 341 18.89 -0.53 27.67
N PRO A 342 19.46 0.33 28.55
CA PRO A 342 19.16 1.75 28.51
C PRO A 342 19.65 2.26 27.15
N GLY A 343 18.75 2.81 26.35
CA GLY A 343 19.14 3.50 25.12
C GLY A 343 20.21 4.52 25.47
N GLU A 344 21.36 4.47 24.81
CA GLU A 344 22.36 5.53 24.93
C GLU A 344 21.65 6.85 24.61
N PRO A 345 21.70 7.84 25.52
CA PRO A 345 21.15 9.15 25.23
C PRO A 345 21.93 9.69 24.02
N GLY A 346 21.24 9.93 22.92
CA GLY A 346 21.83 10.60 21.77
C GLY A 346 22.50 11.88 22.25
N VAL A 347 23.82 11.94 22.15
CA VAL A 347 24.62 13.12 22.48
C VAL A 347 24.24 14.20 21.47
N TYR A 348 23.27 15.03 21.83
CA TYR A 348 23.12 16.33 21.22
C TYR A 348 24.28 17.18 21.74
N GLY A 349 25.40 17.12 21.03
CA GLY A 349 26.53 17.99 21.24
C GLY A 349 26.10 19.44 20.96
N LEU A 350 25.70 20.14 21.97
CA LEU A 350 25.75 21.60 21.97
C LEU A 350 27.24 21.96 22.00
N GLY A 351 27.75 22.44 20.87
CA GLY A 351 29.08 22.97 20.78
C GLY A 351 29.27 24.05 21.86
N GLN A 352 30.08 23.74 22.86
CA GLN A 352 30.66 24.76 23.72
C GLN A 352 31.64 25.54 22.87
N GLY A 353 31.34 26.80 22.61
CA GLY A 353 32.28 27.74 22.03
C GLY A 353 33.45 27.93 22.99
N ASP A 354 34.65 27.60 22.50
CA ASP A 354 35.91 27.98 23.11
C ASP A 354 36.00 29.50 23.13
N GLN A 355 35.79 30.09 24.32
CA GLN A 355 36.34 31.39 24.66
C GLN A 355 37.80 31.14 25.03
N GLN A 356 38.70 31.39 24.08
CA GLN A 356 40.09 31.61 24.41
C GLN A 356 40.32 33.10 24.68
N ASP A 357 40.61 33.39 25.94
CA ASP A 357 41.17 34.62 26.43
C ASP A 357 42.46 34.95 25.68
N HIS A 358 42.52 36.11 25.06
CA HIS A 358 43.76 36.80 24.73
C HIS A 358 43.94 38.00 25.66
N GLU A 359 44.66 37.76 26.72
CA GLU A 359 45.33 38.82 27.49
C GLU A 359 46.84 38.85 27.15
N GLN A 360 47.34 40.09 26.97
CA GLN A 360 48.74 40.54 27.02
C GLN A 360 49.63 40.21 25.80
N ASP A 361 50.14 41.23 25.09
CA ASP A 361 51.21 42.07 25.56
C ASP A 361 51.33 43.38 24.75
N HIS A 362 51.36 44.48 25.50
CA HIS A 362 51.93 45.74 25.09
C HIS A 362 53.50 45.62 25.22
N GLU A 363 54.25 45.93 24.16
CA GLU A 363 55.40 46.81 24.29
C GLU A 363 56.06 47.03 22.93
N ALA A 364 56.24 48.30 22.68
CA ALA A 364 57.42 49.00 22.11
C ALA A 364 57.63 49.02 20.59
N GLU A 365 57.76 50.25 20.21
CA GLU A 365 58.70 50.95 19.34
C GLU A 365 58.23 51.38 17.93
N ARG A 366 58.15 52.75 17.95
CA ARG A 366 58.46 53.74 16.92
C ARG A 366 57.53 53.92 15.73
#